data_9d3fa5fbe1915a54eefd00f8c73fc38e
#
_entry.id   9d3fa5fbe1915a54eefd00f8c73fc38e
#
_cell.length_a   1.000
_cell.length_b   1.000
_cell.length_c   1.000
_cell.angle_alpha   90.00
_cell.angle_beta   90.00
_cell.angle_gamma   90.00
#
_symmetry.space_group_name_H-M   'P 1'
#
loop_
_entity.id
_entity.type
_entity.pdbx_description
1 polymer ?
#
loop_
_entity_poly.entity_id
_entity_poly.type
_entity_poly.pdbx_seq_one_letter_code
_entity_poly.pdbx_strand_id
1 'polypeptide(L)'
;MPTLQASDIADIAVSTLRNLGRLRVTDAISPYQNTIVFKRLWRKGKMEFSGDQSQFNLMIDENHSARGVGLYYTQNITPNNVLTNAVMPWRHAHWNWGIDHREIAMNAGNENKIVDILKVQRWAALASGILYMEKKGWQVATPTDPDFVGIPYWIVKSNTATTTNEGFNGNTPSGYSTVAGLTPTATNIAPKWSNYAAQYTTVSKDDLVVKMEVMADMTDFMPLIDELPTYSVGEDQGFYLNRPTRQSLKALLEAQNDDLGFDLDPTNGHMMFRRGPCTWVKQLDYDTTNPVYSINWGDFHFMGLRGWMMREKVFDTLPNQPTVMACFTDTSLNTYCTNRRRQGVLSTDTTMPSLQ
;
A
#
# COMPACT_ATOMS: atom_id res chain seq x y z
N MET A 1 27.51 8.18 -15.92
CA MET A 1 27.59 7.93 -14.47
C MET A 1 28.49 8.99 -13.89
N PRO A 2 28.12 9.66 -12.82
CA PRO A 2 29.05 10.55 -12.13
C PRO A 2 30.21 9.70 -11.59
N THR A 3 31.38 9.91 -12.14
CA THR A 3 32.62 9.37 -11.59
C THR A 3 32.90 10.09 -10.27
N LEU A 4 33.03 9.34 -9.18
CA LEU A 4 33.52 9.88 -7.91
C LEU A 4 34.81 10.63 -8.14
N GLN A 5 34.78 11.93 -7.91
CA GLN A 5 35.95 12.78 -8.06
C GLN A 5 36.90 12.57 -6.87
N ALA A 6 38.17 12.80 -7.05
CA ALA A 6 39.15 12.71 -5.96
C ALA A 6 38.80 13.59 -4.76
N SER A 7 38.07 14.70 -4.95
CA SER A 7 37.48 15.54 -3.93
C SER A 7 36.44 14.81 -3.07
N ASP A 8 35.59 13.98 -3.68
CA ASP A 8 34.54 13.24 -2.97
C ASP A 8 35.13 12.15 -2.08
N ILE A 9 36.22 11.53 -2.56
CA ILE A 9 37.01 10.54 -1.78
C ILE A 9 37.71 11.23 -0.62
N ALA A 10 38.25 12.43 -0.86
CA ALA A 10 38.90 13.23 0.21
C ALA A 10 37.88 13.67 1.28
N ASP A 11 36.66 14.05 0.88
CA ASP A 11 35.59 14.43 1.81
C ASP A 11 35.08 13.26 2.64
N ILE A 12 34.97 12.08 2.04
CA ILE A 12 34.64 10.84 2.76
C ILE A 12 35.75 10.48 3.74
N ALA A 13 37.01 10.58 3.32
CA ALA A 13 38.17 10.34 4.20
C ALA A 13 38.26 11.36 5.34
N VAL A 14 38.02 12.65 5.08
CA VAL A 14 38.01 13.71 6.09
C VAL A 14 36.84 13.59 7.05
N SER A 15 35.63 13.22 6.56
CA SER A 15 34.47 12.99 7.43
C SER A 15 34.68 11.78 8.35
N THR A 16 35.29 10.70 7.84
CA THR A 16 35.66 9.53 8.64
C THR A 16 36.79 9.83 9.65
N LEU A 17 37.75 10.64 9.29
CA LEU A 17 38.86 11.03 10.20
C LEU A 17 38.42 11.98 11.32
N ARG A 18 37.49 12.90 11.06
CA ARG A 18 36.97 13.82 12.08
C ARG A 18 35.97 13.15 13.05
N ASN A 19 35.30 12.08 12.65
CA ASN A 19 34.37 11.35 13.51
C ASN A 19 35.02 10.26 14.38
N LEU A 20 36.28 10.41 14.71
CA LEU A 20 37.09 9.44 15.48
C LEU A 20 36.70 9.29 16.95
N GLY A 21 35.71 9.96 17.41
CA GLY A 21 35.28 9.84 18.79
C GLY A 21 33.77 9.63 18.92
N ARG A 22 33.36 8.42 19.16
CA ARG A 22 32.04 8.05 19.78
C ARG A 22 30.73 8.55 19.13
N LEU A 23 30.75 9.19 17.97
CA LEU A 23 29.52 9.63 17.35
C LEU A 23 28.87 8.46 16.63
N ARG A 24 27.73 8.04 17.13
CA ARG A 24 26.80 7.16 16.40
C ARG A 24 26.43 7.86 15.11
N VAL A 25 26.41 7.14 14.00
CA VAL A 25 25.88 7.64 12.74
C VAL A 25 24.44 8.05 12.98
N THR A 26 24.15 9.34 12.82
CA THR A 26 22.81 9.88 12.99
C THR A 26 22.08 9.72 11.67
N ASP A 27 20.90 9.12 11.74
CA ASP A 27 20.03 8.95 10.58
C ASP A 27 19.39 10.29 10.20
N ALA A 28 19.76 10.82 9.04
CA ALA A 28 19.15 12.00 8.43
C ALA A 28 18.34 11.66 7.17
N ILE A 29 18.31 10.38 6.78
CA ILE A 29 17.60 9.87 5.59
C ILE A 29 16.14 9.55 5.90
N SER A 30 15.87 9.15 7.15
CA SER A 30 14.51 8.77 7.56
C SER A 30 13.54 9.90 7.31
N PRO A 31 12.42 9.64 6.62
CA PRO A 31 11.40 10.65 6.38
C PRO A 31 10.74 11.02 7.71
N TYR A 32 10.32 12.26 7.81
CA TYR A 32 9.57 12.78 8.96
C TYR A 32 8.17 12.16 9.14
N GLN A 33 7.82 11.21 8.31
CA GLN A 33 6.59 10.44 8.39
C GLN A 33 6.88 8.94 8.38
N ASN A 34 6.07 8.17 9.13
CA ASN A 34 6.14 6.72 9.12
C ASN A 34 5.81 6.14 7.74
N THR A 35 6.59 5.15 7.34
CA THR A 35 6.30 4.32 6.17
C THR A 35 5.13 3.40 6.49
N ILE A 36 3.92 3.76 6.06
CA ILE A 36 2.67 3.13 6.48
C ILE A 36 2.45 1.81 5.73
N VAL A 37 2.50 1.87 4.38
CA VAL A 37 2.23 0.70 3.52
C VAL A 37 3.26 -0.39 3.79
N PHE A 38 4.54 -0.03 3.76
CA PHE A 38 5.60 -1.00 3.99
C PHE A 38 5.49 -1.65 5.37
N LYS A 39 5.34 -0.85 6.44
CA LYS A 39 5.26 -1.39 7.81
C LYS A 39 4.04 -2.26 8.03
N ARG A 40 2.87 -1.86 7.52
CA ARG A 40 1.63 -2.60 7.68
C ARG A 40 1.66 -3.94 6.96
N LEU A 41 2.03 -3.93 5.69
CA LEU A 41 2.11 -5.14 4.89
C LEU A 41 3.27 -6.06 5.31
N TRP A 42 4.40 -5.48 5.72
CA TRP A 42 5.54 -6.27 6.18
C TRP A 42 5.29 -6.99 7.51
N ARG A 43 4.57 -6.35 8.44
CA ARG A 43 4.22 -6.94 9.73
C ARG A 43 3.31 -8.17 9.61
N LYS A 44 2.44 -8.22 8.62
CA LYS A 44 1.52 -9.34 8.40
C LYS A 44 2.18 -10.63 7.96
N GLY A 45 3.45 -10.58 7.66
CA GLY A 45 4.15 -11.72 7.11
C GLY A 45 4.02 -11.80 5.60
N LYS A 46 4.93 -12.56 5.02
CA LYS A 46 5.06 -12.76 3.59
C LYS A 46 4.31 -14.02 3.24
N MET A 47 3.39 -13.94 2.28
CA MET A 47 2.92 -15.14 1.62
C MET A 47 3.88 -15.47 0.49
N GLU A 48 4.58 -16.59 0.59
CA GLU A 48 5.49 -17.03 -0.45
C GLU A 48 4.78 -18.02 -1.38
N PHE A 49 4.72 -17.64 -2.63
CA PHE A 49 4.17 -18.47 -3.69
C PHE A 49 5.27 -18.91 -4.65
N SER A 50 5.03 -19.99 -5.35
CA SER A 50 5.87 -20.47 -6.46
C SER A 50 5.01 -20.59 -7.71
N GLY A 51 5.62 -20.43 -8.88
CA GLY A 51 4.94 -20.49 -10.17
C GLY A 51 5.13 -19.23 -10.99
N ASP A 52 4.58 -19.19 -12.18
CA ASP A 52 4.68 -18.09 -13.13
C ASP A 52 3.90 -16.86 -12.68
N GLN A 53 2.81 -17.08 -11.97
CA GLN A 53 1.95 -16.02 -11.43
C GLN A 53 1.28 -16.48 -10.13
N SER A 54 0.88 -15.53 -9.29
CA SER A 54 0.11 -15.83 -8.10
C SER A 54 -1.37 -15.86 -8.42
N GLN A 55 -2.06 -16.86 -7.88
CA GLN A 55 -3.51 -17.05 -8.03
C GLN A 55 -4.16 -17.19 -6.67
N PHE A 56 -5.33 -16.58 -6.51
CA PHE A 56 -6.16 -16.76 -5.34
C PHE A 56 -7.64 -16.91 -5.73
N ASN A 57 -8.32 -17.79 -5.03
CA ASN A 57 -9.72 -18.12 -5.31
C ASN A 57 -10.63 -17.11 -4.62
N LEU A 58 -11.65 -16.69 -5.34
CA LEU A 58 -12.69 -15.80 -4.85
C LEU A 58 -14.06 -16.46 -5.00
N MET A 59 -14.85 -16.41 -3.93
CA MET A 59 -16.27 -16.71 -3.99
C MET A 59 -17.02 -15.41 -4.32
N ILE A 60 -17.58 -15.34 -5.53
CA ILE A 60 -18.23 -14.12 -6.03
C ILE A 60 -19.73 -14.20 -5.93
N ASP A 61 -20.31 -15.39 -5.98
CA ASP A 61 -21.75 -15.54 -6.05
C ASP A 61 -22.28 -16.59 -5.08
N GLU A 62 -23.58 -16.51 -4.79
CA GLU A 62 -24.32 -17.53 -4.08
C GLU A 62 -24.95 -18.52 -5.07
N ASN A 63 -25.46 -19.64 -4.57
CA ASN A 63 -26.00 -20.69 -5.44
C ASN A 63 -27.41 -20.35 -5.99
N HIS A 64 -28.05 -19.28 -5.55
CA HIS A 64 -29.42 -18.87 -5.95
C HIS A 64 -30.46 -20.01 -5.93
N SER A 65 -30.21 -21.05 -5.17
CA SER A 65 -31.10 -22.24 -5.12
C SER A 65 -32.21 -22.13 -4.08
N ALA A 66 -32.10 -21.15 -3.16
CA ALA A 66 -33.07 -20.97 -2.09
C ALA A 66 -34.38 -20.41 -2.64
N ARG A 67 -35.45 -21.13 -2.42
CA ARG A 67 -36.82 -20.75 -2.84
C ARG A 67 -37.87 -21.38 -1.96
N GLY A 68 -39.02 -20.71 -1.82
CA GLY A 68 -40.21 -21.34 -1.24
C GLY A 68 -40.78 -22.41 -2.16
N VAL A 69 -41.18 -23.54 -1.60
CA VAL A 69 -41.79 -24.66 -2.35
C VAL A 69 -43.12 -25.03 -1.75
N GLY A 70 -44.08 -25.37 -2.62
CA GLY A 70 -45.38 -25.93 -2.22
C GLY A 70 -45.35 -27.46 -2.07
N LEU A 71 -46.48 -28.03 -1.61
CA LEU A 71 -46.66 -29.49 -1.56
C LEU A 71 -46.52 -30.08 -2.98
N TYR A 72 -45.89 -31.25 -3.10
CA TYR A 72 -45.67 -31.98 -4.35
C TYR A 72 -44.78 -31.28 -5.39
N TYR A 73 -43.88 -30.40 -4.94
CA TYR A 73 -42.93 -29.69 -5.80
C TYR A 73 -41.84 -30.64 -6.34
N THR A 74 -41.58 -30.57 -7.64
CA THR A 74 -40.45 -31.27 -8.26
C THR A 74 -39.21 -30.38 -8.22
N GLN A 75 -38.16 -30.84 -7.60
CA GLN A 75 -36.92 -30.08 -7.44
C GLN A 75 -35.98 -30.26 -8.64
N ASN A 76 -35.61 -29.16 -9.26
CA ASN A 76 -34.56 -29.13 -10.28
C ASN A 76 -33.26 -28.58 -9.66
N ILE A 77 -32.19 -29.34 -9.82
CA ILE A 77 -30.85 -28.95 -9.38
C ILE A 77 -30.15 -28.24 -10.54
N THR A 78 -29.82 -26.96 -10.34
CA THR A 78 -29.05 -26.19 -11.31
C THR A 78 -27.72 -25.83 -10.64
N PRO A 79 -26.57 -26.43 -11.04
CA PRO A 79 -25.30 -26.08 -10.52
C PRO A 79 -24.91 -24.66 -10.97
N ASN A 80 -24.52 -23.83 -10.05
CA ASN A 80 -24.02 -22.48 -10.32
C ASN A 80 -22.51 -22.41 -10.07
N ASN A 81 -21.78 -21.70 -10.92
CA ASN A 81 -20.35 -21.51 -10.73
C ASN A 81 -20.13 -20.32 -9.80
N VAL A 82 -19.84 -20.61 -8.54
CA VAL A 82 -19.67 -19.60 -7.47
C VAL A 82 -18.21 -19.18 -7.25
N LEU A 83 -17.25 -19.90 -7.84
CA LEU A 83 -15.83 -19.66 -7.66
C LEU A 83 -15.20 -19.03 -8.90
N THR A 84 -14.33 -18.06 -8.68
CA THR A 84 -13.48 -17.49 -9.71
C THR A 84 -12.07 -17.31 -9.19
N ASN A 85 -11.10 -17.20 -10.09
CA ASN A 85 -9.70 -17.04 -9.75
C ASN A 85 -9.24 -15.63 -10.11
N ALA A 86 -8.63 -14.95 -9.16
CA ALA A 86 -7.91 -13.73 -9.40
C ALA A 86 -6.41 -14.06 -9.60
N VAL A 87 -5.79 -13.38 -10.54
CA VAL A 87 -4.42 -13.66 -10.98
C VAL A 87 -3.59 -12.39 -10.94
N MET A 88 -2.41 -12.47 -10.32
CA MET A 88 -1.46 -11.36 -10.24
C MET A 88 -0.08 -11.78 -10.75
N PRO A 89 0.48 -11.05 -11.73
CA PRO A 89 1.84 -11.30 -12.21
C PRO A 89 2.88 -10.87 -11.18
N TRP A 90 4.05 -11.48 -11.23
CA TRP A 90 5.21 -11.03 -10.45
C TRP A 90 5.73 -9.70 -10.97
N ARG A 91 6.19 -8.86 -10.05
CA ARG A 91 6.90 -7.61 -10.32
C ARG A 91 8.23 -7.62 -9.59
N HIS A 92 9.25 -7.05 -10.19
CA HIS A 92 10.61 -7.16 -9.71
C HIS A 92 11.13 -5.77 -9.34
N ALA A 93 11.70 -5.68 -8.15
CA ALA A 93 12.41 -4.48 -7.70
C ALA A 93 13.84 -4.83 -7.34
N HIS A 94 14.74 -3.89 -7.56
CA HIS A 94 16.17 -4.08 -7.40
C HIS A 94 16.80 -2.82 -6.81
N TRP A 95 17.72 -3.01 -5.88
CA TRP A 95 18.61 -1.97 -5.39
C TRP A 95 19.99 -2.54 -5.09
N ASN A 96 20.99 -1.69 -5.14
CA ASN A 96 22.37 -2.11 -4.95
C ASN A 96 23.17 -1.10 -4.12
N TRP A 97 24.28 -1.55 -3.62
CA TRP A 97 25.32 -0.72 -3.07
C TRP A 97 26.68 -1.34 -3.40
N GLY A 98 27.72 -0.54 -3.44
CA GLY A 98 29.06 -0.99 -3.76
C GLY A 98 30.12 -0.15 -3.08
N ILE A 99 31.32 -0.72 -2.99
CA ILE A 99 32.52 -0.06 -2.46
C ILE A 99 33.73 -0.46 -3.31
N ASP A 100 34.63 0.46 -3.57
CA ASP A 100 35.88 0.18 -4.26
C ASP A 100 36.90 -0.42 -3.27
N HIS A 101 37.61 -1.48 -3.70
CA HIS A 101 38.70 -2.08 -2.94
C HIS A 101 39.81 -1.09 -2.58
N ARG A 102 40.01 -0.05 -3.40
CA ARG A 102 40.95 1.03 -3.13
C ARG A 102 40.53 1.89 -1.92
N GLU A 103 39.23 2.14 -1.78
CA GLU A 103 38.70 2.81 -0.57
C GLU A 103 38.99 2.00 0.67
N ILE A 104 38.83 0.68 0.60
CA ILE A 104 39.17 -0.22 1.70
C ILE A 104 40.66 -0.13 2.01
N ALA A 105 41.50 -0.15 0.97
CA ALA A 105 42.96 -0.05 1.13
C ALA A 105 43.40 1.29 1.71
N MET A 106 42.80 2.40 1.26
CA MET A 106 43.10 3.75 1.82
C MET A 106 42.64 3.90 3.26
N ASN A 107 41.65 3.16 3.69
CA ASN A 107 41.14 3.16 5.07
C ASN A 107 41.72 2.03 5.94
N ALA A 108 42.64 1.23 5.42
CA ALA A 108 43.18 0.00 6.04
C ALA A 108 43.99 0.20 7.34
N GLY A 109 44.08 1.41 7.89
CA GLY A 109 44.69 1.64 9.19
C GLY A 109 43.77 1.40 10.39
N ASN A 110 42.49 1.05 10.19
CA ASN A 110 41.55 0.96 11.31
C ASN A 110 40.35 0.08 10.95
N GLU A 111 40.30 -1.17 11.44
CA GLU A 111 39.25 -2.14 11.17
C GLU A 111 37.81 -1.63 11.46
N ASN A 112 37.65 -0.85 12.51
CA ASN A 112 36.39 -0.27 12.93
C ASN A 112 35.78 0.69 11.87
N LYS A 113 36.62 1.40 11.13
CA LYS A 113 36.18 2.37 10.10
C LYS A 113 35.62 1.68 8.88
N ILE A 114 36.26 0.60 8.43
CA ILE A 114 35.80 -0.17 7.24
C ILE A 114 34.45 -0.81 7.51
N VAL A 115 34.28 -1.40 8.69
CA VAL A 115 33.04 -2.03 9.10
C VAL A 115 31.91 -1.01 9.18
N ASP A 116 32.17 0.20 9.65
CA ASP A 116 31.16 1.25 9.77
C ASP A 116 30.73 1.78 8.38
N ILE A 117 31.66 1.96 7.44
CA ILE A 117 31.34 2.38 6.08
C ILE A 117 30.46 1.34 5.37
N LEU A 118 30.81 0.07 5.44
CA LEU A 118 30.00 -1.01 4.84
C LEU A 118 28.59 -1.07 5.42
N LYS A 119 28.47 -0.92 6.74
CA LYS A 119 27.15 -0.88 7.40
C LYS A 119 26.31 0.32 6.95
N VAL A 120 26.92 1.50 6.85
CA VAL A 120 26.24 2.73 6.42
C VAL A 120 25.75 2.59 4.98
N GLN A 121 26.60 2.08 4.07
CA GLN A 121 26.21 1.84 2.68
C GLN A 121 25.05 0.83 2.57
N ARG A 122 25.09 -0.26 3.31
CA ARG A 122 24.01 -1.23 3.36
C ARG A 122 22.71 -0.63 3.90
N TRP A 123 22.80 0.18 4.97
CA TRP A 123 21.63 0.85 5.54
C TRP A 123 21.04 1.87 4.57
N ALA A 124 21.86 2.63 3.86
CA ALA A 124 21.42 3.57 2.85
C ALA A 124 20.67 2.86 1.70
N ALA A 125 21.20 1.73 1.25
CA ALA A 125 20.55 0.92 0.21
C ALA A 125 19.19 0.34 0.68
N LEU A 126 19.12 -0.19 1.90
CA LEU A 126 17.88 -0.68 2.49
C LEU A 126 16.86 0.45 2.68
N ALA A 127 17.29 1.61 3.16
CA ALA A 127 16.42 2.79 3.28
C ALA A 127 15.86 3.21 1.92
N SER A 128 16.69 3.23 0.88
CA SER A 128 16.27 3.51 -0.49
C SER A 128 15.20 2.51 -0.98
N GLY A 129 15.39 1.21 -0.74
CA GLY A 129 14.41 0.18 -1.08
C GLY A 129 13.08 0.35 -0.34
N ILE A 130 13.12 0.66 0.95
CA ILE A 130 11.89 0.89 1.76
C ILE A 130 11.16 2.14 1.30
N LEU A 131 11.86 3.24 1.04
CA LEU A 131 11.27 4.48 0.55
C LEU A 131 10.66 4.31 -0.85
N TYR A 132 11.32 3.54 -1.71
CA TYR A 132 10.79 3.16 -3.02
C TYR A 132 9.48 2.37 -2.87
N MET A 133 9.44 1.35 -2.03
CA MET A 133 8.24 0.55 -1.78
C MET A 133 7.10 1.39 -1.21
N GLU A 134 7.37 2.30 -0.28
CA GLU A 134 6.37 3.20 0.27
C GLU A 134 5.80 4.15 -0.79
N LYS A 135 6.68 4.76 -1.60
CA LYS A 135 6.27 5.66 -2.68
C LYS A 135 5.40 4.95 -3.71
N LYS A 136 5.82 3.76 -4.16
CA LYS A 136 5.08 2.98 -5.16
C LYS A 136 3.82 2.35 -4.58
N GLY A 137 3.79 2.06 -3.28
CA GLY A 137 2.60 1.60 -2.57
C GLY A 137 1.42 2.57 -2.61
N TRP A 138 1.66 3.87 -2.82
CA TRP A 138 0.62 4.90 -2.97
C TRP A 138 0.41 5.36 -4.42
N GLN A 139 0.96 4.66 -5.39
CA GLN A 139 0.83 4.97 -6.81
C GLN A 139 0.17 3.82 -7.58
N VAL A 140 -0.50 4.16 -8.68
CA VAL A 140 -0.94 3.17 -9.66
C VAL A 140 0.22 2.95 -10.63
N ALA A 141 0.78 1.74 -10.64
CA ALA A 141 1.71 1.36 -11.69
C ALA A 141 0.95 1.23 -13.01
N THR A 142 1.52 1.70 -14.12
CA THR A 142 0.94 1.43 -15.44
C THR A 142 1.13 -0.04 -15.82
N PRO A 143 0.33 -0.61 -16.74
CA PRO A 143 0.46 -2.02 -17.12
C PRO A 143 1.86 -2.39 -17.62
N THR A 144 2.57 -1.45 -18.23
CA THR A 144 3.92 -1.61 -18.80
C THR A 144 5.05 -1.37 -17.81
N ASP A 145 4.76 -0.73 -16.66
CA ASP A 145 5.78 -0.47 -15.64
C ASP A 145 6.21 -1.77 -14.94
N PRO A 146 7.50 -1.92 -14.63
CA PRO A 146 8.01 -3.03 -13.86
C PRO A 146 7.64 -2.96 -12.36
N ASP A 147 7.11 -1.83 -11.91
CA ASP A 147 6.78 -1.55 -10.52
C ASP A 147 5.64 -2.45 -10.02
N PHE A 148 5.67 -2.79 -8.73
CA PHE A 148 4.55 -3.50 -8.11
C PHE A 148 3.31 -2.61 -8.00
N VAL A 149 2.14 -3.22 -7.95
CA VAL A 149 0.87 -2.49 -7.85
C VAL A 149 0.67 -1.98 -6.42
N GLY A 150 0.35 -0.69 -6.31
CA GLY A 150 0.07 -0.04 -5.03
C GLY A 150 -1.40 -0.15 -4.61
N ILE A 151 -1.73 0.48 -3.47
CA ILE A 151 -3.09 0.55 -2.93
C ILE A 151 -4.09 1.14 -3.91
N PRO A 152 -3.80 2.25 -4.65
CA PRO A 152 -4.76 2.82 -5.58
C PRO A 152 -5.09 1.96 -6.80
N TYR A 153 -4.34 0.88 -7.04
CA TYR A 153 -4.73 -0.13 -8.01
C TYR A 153 -5.94 -0.96 -7.54
N TRP A 154 -6.00 -1.24 -6.25
CA TRP A 154 -7.07 -2.02 -5.63
C TRP A 154 -8.25 -1.16 -5.22
N ILE A 155 -7.98 0.06 -4.73
CA ILE A 155 -8.98 1.06 -4.30
C ILE A 155 -9.03 2.15 -5.35
N VAL A 156 -9.86 1.95 -6.34
CA VAL A 156 -9.94 2.79 -7.52
C VAL A 156 -10.94 3.92 -7.31
N LYS A 157 -10.58 5.12 -7.71
CA LYS A 157 -11.51 6.21 -7.94
C LYS A 157 -12.34 5.88 -9.17
N SER A 158 -13.65 5.98 -9.08
CA SER A 158 -14.52 5.67 -10.22
C SER A 158 -14.31 6.67 -11.35
N ASN A 159 -14.21 6.15 -12.56
CA ASN A 159 -14.23 6.98 -13.77
C ASN A 159 -15.64 7.06 -14.39
N THR A 160 -16.65 6.39 -13.82
CA THR A 160 -17.98 6.29 -14.38
C THR A 160 -19.00 6.44 -13.26
N ALA A 161 -19.72 7.55 -13.28
CA ALA A 161 -20.84 7.78 -12.37
C ALA A 161 -21.99 6.82 -12.68
N THR A 162 -22.08 5.74 -11.92
CA THR A 162 -23.27 4.86 -11.91
C THR A 162 -23.85 4.84 -10.51
N THR A 163 -25.08 5.29 -10.38
CA THR A 163 -25.83 5.27 -9.11
C THR A 163 -26.42 3.89 -8.77
N THR A 164 -26.30 2.94 -9.70
CA THR A 164 -26.94 1.61 -9.60
C THR A 164 -26.25 0.61 -8.68
N ASN A 165 -25.02 0.88 -8.24
CA ASN A 165 -24.22 -0.08 -7.49
C ASN A 165 -24.06 0.28 -6.00
N GLU A 166 -24.99 1.03 -5.43
CA GLU A 166 -24.99 1.39 -4.00
C GLU A 166 -23.65 2.00 -3.51
N GLY A 167 -22.94 2.72 -4.39
CA GLY A 167 -21.64 3.31 -4.09
C GLY A 167 -20.42 2.43 -4.42
N PHE A 168 -20.61 1.17 -4.81
CA PHE A 168 -19.50 0.29 -5.24
C PHE A 168 -19.13 0.55 -6.70
N ASN A 169 -18.58 1.75 -6.95
CA ASN A 169 -18.26 2.24 -8.30
C ASN A 169 -16.76 2.19 -8.63
N GLY A 170 -15.93 1.72 -7.72
CA GLY A 170 -14.49 1.61 -7.92
C GLY A 170 -14.15 0.48 -8.88
N ASN A 171 -14.20 0.76 -10.18
CA ASN A 171 -14.05 -0.22 -11.25
C ASN A 171 -12.58 -0.58 -11.50
N THR A 172 -12.02 -0.17 -12.65
CA THR A 172 -10.64 -0.46 -13.08
C THR A 172 -9.76 0.77 -12.94
N PRO A 173 -8.51 0.63 -12.54
CA PRO A 173 -7.58 1.75 -12.53
C PRO A 173 -7.25 2.19 -13.96
N SER A 174 -6.79 3.44 -14.09
CA SER A 174 -6.44 4.00 -15.39
C SER A 174 -5.42 3.13 -16.13
N GLY A 175 -5.70 2.85 -17.39
CA GLY A 175 -4.86 2.00 -18.25
C GLY A 175 -5.10 0.49 -18.13
N TYR A 176 -5.93 0.05 -17.20
CA TYR A 176 -6.28 -1.37 -17.02
C TYR A 176 -7.71 -1.67 -17.47
N SER A 177 -7.90 -2.82 -18.09
CA SER A 177 -9.26 -3.36 -18.42
C SER A 177 -9.81 -4.28 -17.32
N THR A 178 -8.93 -4.81 -16.49
CA THR A 178 -9.26 -5.76 -15.43
C THR A 178 -8.53 -5.42 -14.14
N VAL A 179 -9.03 -5.94 -13.02
CA VAL A 179 -8.32 -5.92 -11.72
C VAL A 179 -8.07 -7.35 -11.31
N ALA A 180 -6.80 -7.72 -11.19
CA ALA A 180 -6.37 -9.10 -10.93
C ALA A 180 -6.99 -10.13 -11.92
N GLY A 181 -7.06 -9.78 -13.21
CA GLY A 181 -7.65 -10.63 -14.25
C GLY A 181 -9.18 -10.64 -14.32
N LEU A 182 -9.87 -10.00 -13.38
CA LEU A 182 -11.32 -9.94 -13.33
C LEU A 182 -11.83 -8.57 -13.84
N THR A 183 -12.93 -8.59 -14.59
CA THR A 183 -13.60 -7.36 -15.07
C THR A 183 -14.65 -6.92 -14.05
N PRO A 184 -14.45 -5.82 -13.30
CA PRO A 184 -15.36 -5.42 -12.23
C PRO A 184 -16.77 -5.05 -12.74
N THR A 185 -16.90 -4.67 -14.00
CA THR A 185 -18.17 -4.28 -14.65
C THR A 185 -18.95 -5.44 -15.26
N ALA A 186 -18.39 -6.66 -15.24
CA ALA A 186 -19.09 -7.83 -15.76
C ALA A 186 -20.35 -8.14 -14.91
N THR A 187 -21.46 -8.47 -15.54
CA THR A 187 -22.77 -8.62 -14.89
C THR A 187 -22.79 -9.63 -13.73
N ASN A 188 -21.99 -10.67 -13.83
CA ASN A 188 -21.86 -11.70 -12.79
C ASN A 188 -20.87 -11.34 -11.68
N ILE A 189 -20.07 -10.30 -11.86
CA ILE A 189 -19.01 -9.87 -10.95
C ILE A 189 -19.35 -8.55 -10.27
N ALA A 190 -19.99 -7.63 -10.97
CA ALA A 190 -20.42 -6.35 -10.43
C ALA A 190 -21.65 -6.51 -9.50
N PRO A 191 -21.73 -5.78 -8.40
CA PRO A 191 -20.75 -4.87 -7.80
C PRO A 191 -19.74 -5.57 -6.86
N LYS A 192 -19.71 -6.90 -6.84
CA LYS A 192 -19.03 -7.73 -5.84
C LYS A 192 -17.49 -7.61 -5.87
N TRP A 193 -16.91 -7.19 -7.00
CA TRP A 193 -15.47 -6.96 -7.16
C TRP A 193 -15.13 -5.48 -7.38
N SER A 194 -15.87 -4.59 -6.73
CA SER A 194 -15.64 -3.14 -6.78
C SER A 194 -15.49 -2.58 -5.38
N ASN A 195 -14.64 -1.56 -5.21
CA ASN A 195 -14.53 -0.83 -3.96
C ASN A 195 -15.59 0.29 -3.90
N TYR A 196 -15.90 0.74 -2.69
CA TYR A 196 -16.74 1.92 -2.50
C TYR A 196 -16.03 3.17 -3.01
N ALA A 197 -16.71 3.98 -3.82
CA ALA A 197 -16.15 5.21 -4.36
C ALA A 197 -17.23 6.29 -4.51
N ALA A 198 -17.05 7.43 -3.86
CA ALA A 198 -17.98 8.55 -3.92
C ALA A 198 -17.27 9.90 -3.94
N GLN A 199 -17.93 10.90 -4.52
CA GLN A 199 -17.43 12.26 -4.56
C GLN A 199 -17.85 13.02 -3.31
N TYR A 200 -16.94 13.85 -2.78
CA TYR A 200 -17.29 14.95 -1.87
C TYR A 200 -16.83 16.28 -2.48
N THR A 201 -17.45 17.37 -2.13
CA THR A 201 -17.15 18.70 -2.67
C THR A 201 -16.45 19.60 -1.66
N THR A 202 -16.87 19.54 -0.40
CA THR A 202 -16.36 20.39 0.67
C THR A 202 -15.99 19.57 1.90
N VAL A 203 -15.00 20.06 2.62
CA VAL A 203 -14.68 19.48 3.93
C VAL A 203 -15.63 20.13 4.95
N SER A 204 -16.81 19.55 5.12
CA SER A 204 -17.85 20.00 6.03
C SER A 204 -18.48 18.81 6.76
N LYS A 205 -19.26 19.09 7.81
CA LYS A 205 -20.00 18.07 8.54
C LYS A 205 -21.03 17.38 7.66
N ASP A 206 -21.75 18.19 6.86
CA ASP A 206 -22.87 17.73 6.05
C ASP A 206 -22.44 17.04 4.74
N ASP A 207 -21.19 17.17 4.33
CA ASP A 207 -20.66 16.54 3.12
C ASP A 207 -19.61 15.47 3.44
N LEU A 208 -18.37 15.86 3.77
CA LEU A 208 -17.30 14.87 3.96
C LEU A 208 -17.55 13.94 5.13
N VAL A 209 -17.98 14.46 6.30
CA VAL A 209 -18.15 13.63 7.51
C VAL A 209 -19.28 12.63 7.31
N VAL A 210 -20.43 13.05 6.80
CA VAL A 210 -21.55 12.14 6.50
C VAL A 210 -21.14 11.08 5.48
N LYS A 211 -20.43 11.46 4.42
CA LYS A 211 -19.96 10.51 3.41
C LYS A 211 -18.91 9.54 3.96
N MET A 212 -18.07 9.96 4.89
CA MET A 212 -17.17 9.04 5.61
C MET A 212 -17.94 8.05 6.48
N GLU A 213 -19.04 8.47 7.11
CA GLU A 213 -19.92 7.58 7.87
C GLU A 213 -20.58 6.55 6.96
N VAL A 214 -21.20 7.01 5.86
CA VAL A 214 -21.81 6.12 4.87
C VAL A 214 -20.78 5.14 4.30
N MET A 215 -19.58 5.63 3.95
CA MET A 215 -18.50 4.76 3.48
C MET A 215 -18.11 3.71 4.54
N ALA A 216 -18.03 4.10 5.82
CA ALA A 216 -17.69 3.17 6.89
C ALA A 216 -18.78 2.10 7.06
N ASP A 217 -20.06 2.47 6.97
CA ASP A 217 -21.18 1.53 7.09
C ASP A 217 -21.27 0.60 5.87
N MET A 218 -21.09 1.13 4.65
CA MET A 218 -21.16 0.37 3.41
C MET A 218 -19.97 -0.59 3.24
N THR A 219 -18.83 -0.32 3.84
CA THR A 219 -17.65 -1.20 3.78
C THR A 219 -17.58 -2.20 4.92
N ASP A 220 -18.54 -2.18 5.85
CA ASP A 220 -18.62 -3.11 6.97
C ASP A 220 -19.35 -4.40 6.60
N PHE A 221 -18.67 -5.26 5.86
CA PHE A 221 -19.22 -6.56 5.52
C PHE A 221 -19.01 -7.56 6.65
N MET A 222 -20.11 -8.14 7.10
CA MET A 222 -20.11 -9.28 8.02
C MET A 222 -20.38 -10.57 7.24
N PRO A 223 -19.70 -11.69 7.60
CA PRO A 223 -19.99 -12.97 6.98
C PRO A 223 -21.40 -13.43 7.36
N LEU A 224 -22.10 -14.01 6.41
CA LEU A 224 -23.41 -14.65 6.65
C LEU A 224 -23.26 -15.92 7.48
N ILE A 225 -22.11 -16.57 7.40
CA ILE A 225 -21.78 -17.84 8.08
C ILE A 225 -20.36 -17.69 8.61
N ASP A 226 -20.15 -18.05 9.89
CA ASP A 226 -18.83 -17.95 10.55
C ASP A 226 -17.75 -18.85 9.93
N GLU A 227 -18.15 -19.88 9.21
CA GLU A 227 -17.26 -20.82 8.51
C GLU A 227 -16.71 -20.34 7.17
N LEU A 228 -17.12 -19.15 6.69
CA LEU A 228 -16.58 -18.61 5.45
C LEU A 228 -15.10 -18.25 5.63
N PRO A 229 -14.18 -18.88 4.89
CA PRO A 229 -12.76 -18.95 5.25
C PRO A 229 -11.97 -17.66 5.08
N THR A 230 -12.58 -16.60 4.60
CA THR A 230 -11.85 -15.36 4.22
C THR A 230 -12.26 -14.13 5.02
N TYR A 231 -13.05 -14.32 6.05
CA TYR A 231 -13.41 -13.22 6.92
C TYR A 231 -12.35 -13.05 8.00
N SER A 232 -11.37 -12.22 7.75
CA SER A 232 -10.56 -11.74 8.85
C SER A 232 -11.39 -10.68 9.59
N VAL A 233 -11.86 -11.03 10.77
CA VAL A 233 -12.42 -10.10 11.76
C VAL A 233 -11.32 -9.18 12.30
N GLY A 234 -10.40 -8.77 11.45
CA GLY A 234 -9.30 -7.90 11.78
C GLY A 234 -9.74 -6.47 11.54
N GLU A 235 -10.12 -5.81 12.60
CA GLU A 235 -10.44 -4.39 12.66
C GLU A 235 -9.20 -3.51 12.54
N ASP A 236 -8.35 -3.76 11.55
CA ASP A 236 -7.22 -2.88 11.24
C ASP A 236 -7.64 -1.88 10.16
N GLN A 237 -8.79 -1.26 10.36
CA GLN A 237 -9.31 -0.22 9.48
C GLN A 237 -8.73 1.13 9.86
N GLY A 238 -8.38 1.93 8.86
CA GLY A 238 -7.90 3.30 9.05
C GLY A 238 -8.28 4.19 7.90
N PHE A 239 -8.40 5.47 8.20
CA PHE A 239 -8.62 6.52 7.20
C PHE A 239 -7.30 7.21 6.88
N TYR A 240 -6.97 7.30 5.60
CA TYR A 240 -5.73 7.87 5.10
C TYR A 240 -6.02 9.04 4.18
N LEU A 241 -5.49 10.20 4.52
CA LEU A 241 -5.83 11.46 3.87
C LEU A 241 -4.62 12.38 3.76
N ASN A 242 -4.72 13.38 2.92
CA ASN A 242 -3.70 14.39 2.76
C ASN A 242 -3.72 15.40 3.90
N ARG A 243 -2.67 16.23 4.02
CA ARG A 243 -2.53 17.22 5.08
C ARG A 243 -3.64 18.29 5.07
N PRO A 244 -3.99 18.92 3.92
CA PRO A 244 -5.02 19.95 3.90
C PRO A 244 -6.38 19.45 4.40
N THR A 245 -6.83 18.29 3.90
CA THR A 245 -8.10 17.68 4.31
C THR A 245 -8.10 17.33 5.80
N ARG A 246 -6.97 16.78 6.31
CA ARG A 246 -6.85 16.45 7.73
C ARG A 246 -6.92 17.70 8.62
N GLN A 247 -6.25 18.79 8.22
CA GLN A 247 -6.29 20.05 8.98
C GLN A 247 -7.68 20.67 8.99
N SER A 248 -8.37 20.68 7.84
CA SER A 248 -9.73 21.18 7.74
C SER A 248 -10.70 20.33 8.58
N LEU A 249 -10.56 19.02 8.55
CA LEU A 249 -11.38 18.11 9.36
C LEU A 249 -11.12 18.31 10.87
N LYS A 250 -9.84 18.51 11.25
CA LYS A 250 -9.49 18.83 12.64
C LYS A 250 -10.13 20.14 13.09
N ALA A 251 -10.06 21.20 12.27
CA ALA A 251 -10.68 22.48 12.58
C ALA A 251 -12.21 22.38 12.72
N LEU A 252 -12.87 21.53 11.95
CA LEU A 252 -14.31 21.26 12.11
C LEU A 252 -14.63 20.59 13.44
N LEU A 253 -13.81 19.64 13.86
CA LEU A 253 -13.98 18.96 15.16
C LEU A 253 -13.75 19.92 16.32
N GLU A 254 -12.74 20.78 16.23
CA GLU A 254 -12.43 21.79 17.24
C GLU A 254 -13.54 22.84 17.35
N ALA A 255 -14.14 23.26 16.23
CA ALA A 255 -15.24 24.24 16.21
C ALA A 255 -16.56 23.71 16.83
N GLN A 256 -16.73 22.40 16.97
CA GLN A 256 -17.94 21.79 17.53
C GLN A 256 -17.87 21.53 19.04
N ASN A 257 -16.70 21.61 19.62
CA ASN A 257 -16.46 21.26 21.02
C ASN A 257 -15.80 22.45 21.75
N ASP A 258 -16.60 23.28 22.40
CA ASP A 258 -16.10 24.41 23.22
C ASP A 258 -15.26 23.93 24.43
N ASP A 259 -15.38 22.67 24.83
CA ASP A 259 -14.63 22.03 25.93
C ASP A 259 -13.27 21.44 25.48
N LEU A 260 -12.87 21.61 24.24
CA LEU A 260 -11.73 20.91 23.64
C LEU A 260 -10.35 21.45 24.02
N GLY A 261 -10.24 22.37 24.95
CA GLY A 261 -8.96 22.77 25.52
C GLY A 261 -8.17 21.62 26.17
N PHE A 262 -8.81 20.47 26.42
CA PHE A 262 -8.22 19.28 27.00
C PHE A 262 -7.79 18.19 26.02
N ASP A 263 -8.30 18.18 24.78
CA ASP A 263 -8.03 17.11 23.82
C ASP A 263 -6.82 17.35 22.89
N LEU A 264 -6.10 18.43 23.09
CA LEU A 264 -4.76 18.60 22.60
C LEU A 264 -3.76 17.82 23.47
N ASP A 265 -4.01 16.51 23.66
CA ASP A 265 -2.99 15.65 24.22
C ASP A 265 -1.86 15.49 23.20
N PRO A 266 -0.69 16.11 23.43
CA PRO A 266 0.44 16.02 22.51
C PRO A 266 0.99 14.59 22.39
N THR A 267 0.62 13.71 23.29
CA THR A 267 1.07 12.32 23.32
C THR A 267 0.26 11.42 22.38
N ASN A 268 -0.99 11.70 22.13
CA ASN A 268 -1.87 10.82 21.36
C ASN A 268 -2.42 11.40 20.08
N GLY A 269 -2.12 12.57 19.65
CA GLY A 269 -2.48 13.28 18.41
C GLY A 269 -3.24 12.55 17.29
N HIS A 270 -3.96 11.48 17.64
CA HIS A 270 -4.70 10.63 16.75
C HIS A 270 -6.15 11.09 16.68
N MET A 271 -6.52 11.64 15.54
CA MET A 271 -7.91 11.84 15.24
C MET A 271 -8.54 10.49 14.92
N MET A 272 -9.49 10.06 15.74
CA MET A 272 -10.23 8.81 15.54
C MET A 272 -11.56 9.13 14.87
N PHE A 273 -11.94 8.29 13.91
CA PHE A 273 -13.25 8.34 13.30
C PHE A 273 -13.84 6.92 13.34
N ARG A 274 -14.98 6.74 14.04
CA ARG A 274 -15.71 5.47 14.24
C ARG A 274 -14.82 4.24 14.41
N ARG A 275 -14.16 3.76 13.36
CA ARG A 275 -13.47 2.46 13.32
C ARG A 275 -11.97 2.54 13.25
N GLY A 276 -11.41 3.71 13.04
CA GLY A 276 -9.98 3.78 12.86
C GLY A 276 -9.40 5.19 12.92
N PRO A 277 -8.09 5.27 13.04
CA PRO A 277 -7.38 6.53 13.08
C PRO A 277 -7.38 7.21 11.72
N CYS A 278 -7.57 8.53 11.73
CA CYS A 278 -7.36 9.39 10.57
C CYS A 278 -5.89 9.77 10.47
N THR A 279 -5.16 9.12 9.61
CA THR A 279 -3.72 9.27 9.48
C THR A 279 -3.36 10.10 8.24
N TRP A 280 -2.49 11.08 8.42
CA TRP A 280 -1.93 11.82 7.30
C TRP A 280 -0.92 10.95 6.55
N VAL A 281 -0.95 11.04 5.21
CA VAL A 281 0.00 10.38 4.31
C VAL A 281 0.61 11.41 3.37
N LYS A 282 1.93 11.57 3.45
CA LYS A 282 2.68 12.51 2.61
C LYS A 282 2.48 12.27 1.11
N GLN A 283 2.39 11.02 0.70
CA GLN A 283 2.24 10.67 -0.72
C GLN A 283 0.91 11.17 -1.29
N LEU A 284 -0.13 11.28 -0.46
CA LEU A 284 -1.43 11.81 -0.86
C LEU A 284 -1.45 13.34 -0.98
N ASP A 285 -0.48 14.05 -0.42
CA ASP A 285 -0.36 15.51 -0.59
C ASP A 285 -0.06 15.90 -2.05
N TYR A 286 0.43 14.97 -2.85
CA TYR A 286 0.67 15.18 -4.29
C TYR A 286 -0.55 14.92 -5.17
N ASP A 287 -1.62 14.39 -4.59
CA ASP A 287 -2.88 14.13 -5.32
C ASP A 287 -3.83 15.31 -5.18
N THR A 288 -4.05 16.02 -6.29
CA THR A 288 -4.89 17.23 -6.35
C THR A 288 -6.37 16.96 -6.09
N THR A 289 -6.80 15.72 -6.14
CA THR A 289 -8.20 15.32 -5.92
C THR A 289 -8.52 15.05 -4.44
N ASN A 290 -7.59 15.35 -3.55
CA ASN A 290 -7.74 15.24 -2.08
C ASN A 290 -8.39 13.91 -1.62
N PRO A 291 -7.85 12.77 -1.95
CA PRO A 291 -8.49 11.51 -1.64
C PRO A 291 -8.47 11.20 -0.15
N VAL A 292 -9.57 10.60 0.32
CA VAL A 292 -9.70 10.00 1.63
C VAL A 292 -9.90 8.50 1.45
N TYR A 293 -8.88 7.72 1.73
CA TYR A 293 -8.94 6.27 1.63
C TYR A 293 -9.38 5.65 2.96
N SER A 294 -10.39 4.80 2.91
CA SER A 294 -10.73 3.86 3.98
C SER A 294 -10.11 2.50 3.64
N ILE A 295 -9.09 2.12 4.40
CA ILE A 295 -8.32 0.91 4.12
C ILE A 295 -8.51 -0.07 5.28
N ASN A 296 -8.99 -1.26 4.95
CA ASN A 296 -8.92 -2.40 5.84
C ASN A 296 -7.69 -3.23 5.53
N TRP A 297 -6.67 -3.10 6.36
CA TRP A 297 -5.42 -3.84 6.19
C TRP A 297 -5.58 -5.35 6.36
N GLY A 298 -6.69 -5.81 6.96
CA GLY A 298 -7.03 -7.22 7.06
C GLY A 298 -6.93 -7.95 5.73
N ASP A 299 -7.38 -7.30 4.67
CA ASP A 299 -7.49 -7.85 3.34
C ASP A 299 -6.27 -7.61 2.44
N PHE A 300 -5.33 -6.77 2.87
CA PHE A 300 -4.11 -6.49 2.10
C PHE A 300 -2.93 -7.33 2.55
N HIS A 301 -2.22 -7.90 1.59
CA HIS A 301 -1.05 -8.74 1.82
C HIS A 301 0.04 -8.47 0.79
N PHE A 302 1.32 -8.67 1.19
CA PHE A 302 2.41 -8.87 0.25
C PHE A 302 2.51 -10.34 -0.14
N MET A 303 2.58 -10.59 -1.43
CA MET A 303 2.98 -11.86 -1.99
C MET A 303 4.38 -11.74 -2.58
N GLY A 304 5.21 -12.71 -2.31
CA GLY A 304 6.58 -12.78 -2.79
C GLY A 304 6.86 -14.09 -3.48
N LEU A 305 7.73 -14.06 -4.47
CA LEU A 305 8.24 -15.26 -5.10
C LEU A 305 9.18 -15.96 -4.12
N ARG A 306 8.95 -17.26 -3.90
CA ARG A 306 9.69 -18.04 -2.93
C ARG A 306 11.19 -18.00 -3.21
N GLY A 307 11.97 -17.64 -2.18
CA GLY A 307 13.43 -17.50 -2.27
C GLY A 307 13.93 -16.26 -3.01
N TRP A 308 13.05 -15.37 -3.49
CA TRP A 308 13.38 -14.13 -4.19
C TRP A 308 12.88 -12.88 -3.47
N MET A 309 12.67 -12.98 -2.18
CA MET A 309 12.21 -11.86 -1.38
C MET A 309 13.35 -11.26 -0.57
N MET A 310 13.79 -10.06 -0.92
CA MET A 310 14.96 -9.37 -0.37
C MET A 310 16.23 -10.24 -0.38
N ARG A 311 16.48 -10.89 -1.50
CA ARG A 311 17.65 -11.74 -1.67
C ARG A 311 18.87 -10.86 -1.90
N GLU A 312 19.81 -10.91 -0.97
CA GLU A 312 21.12 -10.24 -1.11
C GLU A 312 22.11 -11.19 -1.81
N LYS A 313 22.82 -10.68 -2.81
CA LYS A 313 23.92 -11.36 -3.47
C LYS A 313 25.12 -10.45 -3.57
N VAL A 314 26.23 -10.87 -2.98
CA VAL A 314 27.49 -10.14 -3.01
C VAL A 314 28.35 -10.62 -4.15
N PHE A 315 28.93 -9.70 -4.90
CA PHE A 315 29.94 -9.95 -5.92
C PHE A 315 31.22 -9.23 -5.50
N ASP A 316 32.30 -9.98 -5.40
CA ASP A 316 33.60 -9.45 -5.02
C ASP A 316 34.20 -8.58 -6.13
N THR A 317 33.94 -8.95 -7.38
CA THR A 317 34.35 -8.17 -8.55
C THR A 317 33.25 -8.15 -9.61
N LEU A 318 33.09 -6.99 -10.24
CA LEU A 318 32.17 -6.85 -11.38
C LEU A 318 32.95 -6.93 -12.71
N PRO A 319 32.40 -7.58 -13.76
CA PRO A 319 33.11 -7.72 -15.05
C PRO A 319 33.59 -6.41 -15.67
N ASN A 320 32.82 -5.33 -15.50
CA ASN A 320 33.15 -4.02 -16.02
C ASN A 320 33.83 -3.07 -15.00
N GLN A 321 33.92 -3.49 -13.74
CA GLN A 321 34.52 -2.72 -12.64
C GLN A 321 35.27 -3.68 -11.72
N PRO A 322 36.48 -4.11 -12.09
CA PRO A 322 37.19 -5.17 -11.39
C PRO A 322 37.66 -4.81 -9.98
N THR A 323 37.63 -3.53 -9.63
CA THR A 323 38.02 -3.03 -8.31
C THR A 323 36.84 -2.78 -7.37
N VAL A 324 35.60 -3.03 -7.85
CA VAL A 324 34.38 -2.72 -7.07
C VAL A 324 33.74 -4.01 -6.56
N MET A 325 33.60 -4.11 -5.25
CA MET A 325 32.73 -5.07 -4.59
C MET A 325 31.31 -4.49 -4.59
N ALA A 326 30.34 -5.24 -5.06
CA ALA A 326 28.94 -4.81 -5.08
C ALA A 326 28.02 -5.83 -4.42
N CYS A 327 27.01 -5.34 -3.74
CA CYS A 327 25.93 -6.15 -3.23
C CYS A 327 24.63 -5.75 -3.93
N PHE A 328 23.97 -6.73 -4.49
CA PHE A 328 22.68 -6.58 -5.16
C PHE A 328 21.59 -7.18 -4.28
N THR A 329 20.53 -6.43 -4.08
CA THR A 329 19.34 -6.91 -3.41
C THR A 329 18.20 -6.97 -4.40
N ASP A 330 17.73 -8.18 -4.68
CA ASP A 330 16.62 -8.43 -5.58
C ASP A 330 15.38 -8.81 -4.78
N THR A 331 14.24 -8.28 -5.19
CA THR A 331 12.97 -8.66 -4.63
C THR A 331 11.93 -8.83 -5.72
N SER A 332 11.22 -9.95 -5.68
CA SER A 332 10.11 -10.24 -6.58
C SER A 332 8.86 -10.32 -5.73
N LEU A 333 8.06 -9.28 -5.80
CA LEU A 333 6.85 -9.15 -4.98
C LEU A 333 5.71 -8.49 -5.72
N ASN A 334 4.52 -8.62 -5.19
CA ASN A 334 3.38 -7.79 -5.55
C ASN A 334 2.44 -7.66 -4.35
N THR A 335 1.44 -6.81 -4.44
CA THR A 335 0.38 -6.73 -3.44
C THR A 335 -0.86 -7.47 -3.95
N TYR A 336 -1.66 -7.99 -3.04
CA TYR A 336 -3.00 -8.44 -3.37
C TYR A 336 -4.00 -8.05 -2.28
N CYS A 337 -5.25 -7.89 -2.71
CA CYS A 337 -6.38 -7.60 -1.85
C CYS A 337 -7.40 -8.73 -1.99
N THR A 338 -7.77 -9.36 -0.88
CA THR A 338 -8.73 -10.48 -0.88
C THR A 338 -10.17 -9.99 -1.03
N ASN A 339 -10.50 -8.83 -0.50
CA ASN A 339 -11.84 -8.28 -0.59
C ASN A 339 -11.82 -6.76 -0.85
N ARG A 340 -12.15 -6.38 -2.09
CA ARG A 340 -12.19 -4.96 -2.48
C ARG A 340 -13.39 -4.23 -1.91
N ARG A 341 -14.51 -4.92 -1.63
CA ARG A 341 -15.74 -4.30 -1.09
C ARG A 341 -15.56 -3.70 0.30
N ARG A 342 -14.58 -4.19 1.07
CA ARG A 342 -14.23 -3.66 2.40
C ARG A 342 -13.34 -2.42 2.34
N GLN A 343 -13.06 -1.94 1.15
CA GLN A 343 -12.20 -0.79 0.89
C GLN A 343 -13.02 0.35 0.31
N GLY A 344 -12.65 1.58 0.62
CA GLY A 344 -13.36 2.75 0.12
C GLY A 344 -12.44 3.92 -0.21
N VAL A 345 -12.91 4.80 -1.08
CA VAL A 345 -12.27 6.09 -1.38
C VAL A 345 -13.30 7.18 -1.58
N LEU A 346 -13.07 8.30 -0.95
CA LEU A 346 -13.78 9.57 -1.22
C LEU A 346 -12.80 10.54 -1.87
N SER A 347 -13.25 11.32 -2.83
CA SER A 347 -12.38 12.25 -3.54
C SER A 347 -13.18 13.46 -4.04
N THR A 348 -12.50 14.58 -4.27
CA THR A 348 -13.08 15.76 -4.92
C THR A 348 -13.12 15.63 -6.44
N ASP A 349 -12.77 14.47 -6.99
CA ASP A 349 -12.81 14.23 -8.42
C ASP A 349 -14.26 14.26 -8.94
N THR A 350 -14.51 15.15 -9.88
CA THR A 350 -15.86 15.37 -10.47
C THR A 350 -16.34 14.22 -11.36
N THR A 351 -15.46 13.28 -11.67
CA THR A 351 -15.84 12.07 -12.42
C THR A 351 -16.48 11.00 -11.53
N MET A 352 -16.36 11.15 -10.22
CA MET A 352 -16.96 10.23 -9.25
C MET A 352 -18.44 10.55 -9.02
N PRO A 353 -19.28 9.55 -8.73
CA PRO A 353 -20.67 9.77 -8.43
C PRO A 353 -20.85 10.54 -7.12
N SER A 354 -21.67 11.58 -7.14
CA SER A 354 -22.15 12.23 -5.94
C SER A 354 -23.27 11.38 -5.34
N LEU A 355 -22.93 10.56 -4.37
CA LEU A 355 -23.92 9.79 -3.60
C LEU A 355 -24.40 10.66 -2.43
N GLN A 356 -25.69 10.72 -2.25
CA GLN A 356 -26.33 11.40 -1.12
C GLN A 356 -26.47 10.46 0.06
#